data_181720b776002bb5b3bd30c60b72c053
#
_entry.id   181720b776002bb5b3bd30c60b72c053
#
_cell.length_a   1.000
_cell.length_b   1.000
_cell.length_c   1.000
_cell.angle_alpha   90.00
_cell.angle_beta   90.00
_cell.angle_gamma   90.00
#
_symmetry.space_group_name_H-M   'P 1'
#
loop_
_entity.id
_entity.type
_entity.pdbx_description
1 polymer ?
#
loop_
_entity_poly.entity_id
_entity_poly.type
_entity_poly.pdbx_seq_one_letter_code
_entity_poly.pdbx_strand_id
1 'polypeptide(L)'
;MEPQRRKQNNWLGLMIGNSRLHWAQFVGKTLEKAWDTDHLSTIPNSQFPIPNSQSIYLASVVPEQTALWQAYTDVCVITLDQLPLEGVYPTLGIDRALAVLGAGEVWGLPVLVIDAGTALTFTGADANRRLVGGAILPGLRLQLNSLAQKTAALPKIELPDKLAPRFARNTPQAIQSGVIYTVLAGIKDFIQAWWQDFPESKIILTGGDRAILLSYLQTQFPEIGNHVITDPNIIFLGMRSVVSSY
;
A
#
# COMPACT_ATOMS: atom_id res chain seq x y z
N MET A 1 -21.50 -17.85 38.67
CA MET A 1 -21.77 -17.34 37.32
C MET A 1 -20.45 -16.88 36.75
N GLU A 2 -19.81 -17.70 35.93
CA GLU A 2 -18.59 -17.31 35.21
C GLU A 2 -18.98 -16.26 34.17
N PRO A 3 -18.19 -15.18 34.00
CA PRO A 3 -18.42 -14.21 32.93
C PRO A 3 -18.22 -14.91 31.60
N GLN A 4 -19.27 -14.99 30.80
CA GLN A 4 -19.19 -15.42 29.40
C GLN A 4 -18.07 -14.60 28.73
N ARG A 5 -16.93 -15.23 28.43
CA ARG A 5 -15.93 -14.69 27.55
C ARG A 5 -16.63 -14.40 26.22
N ARG A 6 -16.82 -13.11 25.89
CA ARG A 6 -17.20 -12.69 24.52
C ARG A 6 -16.22 -13.41 23.60
N LYS A 7 -16.72 -14.23 22.69
CA LYS A 7 -15.91 -14.81 21.62
C LYS A 7 -15.25 -13.63 20.92
N GLN A 8 -13.94 -13.49 21.06
CA GLN A 8 -13.19 -12.54 20.27
C GLN A 8 -13.39 -12.97 18.81
N ASN A 9 -14.04 -12.13 18.02
CA ASN A 9 -14.27 -12.42 16.61
C ASN A 9 -12.92 -12.38 15.88
N ASN A 10 -12.40 -13.57 15.57
CA ASN A 10 -11.23 -13.71 14.72
C ASN A 10 -11.66 -13.54 13.27
N TRP A 11 -10.95 -12.74 12.51
CA TRP A 11 -11.22 -12.52 11.09
C TRP A 11 -9.94 -12.33 10.30
N LEU A 12 -10.04 -12.53 8.99
CA LEU A 12 -8.94 -12.35 8.05
C LEU A 12 -9.23 -11.15 7.14
N GLY A 13 -8.26 -10.26 7.01
CA GLY A 13 -8.20 -9.27 5.96
C GLY A 13 -7.44 -9.82 4.77
N LEU A 14 -8.02 -9.73 3.59
CA LEU A 14 -7.38 -10.07 2.33
C LEU A 14 -7.40 -8.84 1.41
N MET A 15 -6.21 -8.29 1.15
CA MET A 15 -6.04 -7.27 0.12
C MET A 15 -5.42 -7.92 -1.13
N ILE A 16 -6.15 -7.90 -2.23
CA ILE A 16 -5.70 -8.41 -3.52
C ILE A 16 -5.09 -7.27 -4.33
N GLY A 17 -3.76 -7.21 -4.32
CA GLY A 17 -2.97 -6.29 -5.13
C GLY A 17 -2.67 -6.86 -6.52
N ASN A 18 -2.09 -6.03 -7.40
CA ASN A 18 -1.75 -6.44 -8.77
C ASN A 18 -0.72 -7.57 -8.86
N SER A 19 0.14 -7.73 -7.86
CA SER A 19 1.25 -8.69 -7.88
C SER A 19 1.12 -9.82 -6.88
N ARG A 20 0.36 -9.63 -5.80
CA ARG A 20 0.27 -10.58 -4.67
C ARG A 20 -1.06 -10.47 -3.95
N LEU A 21 -1.35 -11.50 -3.16
CA LEU A 21 -2.36 -11.51 -2.11
C LEU A 21 -1.68 -11.11 -0.80
N HIS A 22 -2.18 -10.05 -0.17
CA HIS A 22 -1.72 -9.60 1.14
C HIS A 22 -2.75 -10.00 2.19
N TRP A 23 -2.31 -10.62 3.26
CA TRP A 23 -3.13 -11.18 4.31
C TRP A 23 -2.86 -10.53 5.64
N ALA A 24 -3.90 -10.41 6.45
CA ALA A 24 -3.80 -10.04 7.85
C ALA A 24 -4.77 -10.85 8.70
N GLN A 25 -4.30 -11.33 9.84
CA GLN A 25 -5.12 -11.99 10.85
C GLN A 25 -5.38 -11.04 12.01
N PHE A 26 -6.65 -10.91 12.37
CA PHE A 26 -7.09 -10.09 13.48
C PHE A 26 -7.78 -10.93 14.56
N VAL A 27 -7.56 -10.52 15.82
CA VAL A 27 -8.29 -10.95 17.00
C VAL A 27 -9.00 -9.72 17.56
N GLY A 28 -10.30 -9.61 17.31
CA GLY A 28 -11.02 -8.36 17.52
C GLY A 28 -10.45 -7.22 16.70
N LYS A 29 -9.88 -6.21 17.36
CA LYS A 29 -9.22 -5.06 16.70
C LYS A 29 -7.69 -5.18 16.63
N THR A 30 -7.09 -6.23 17.18
CA THR A 30 -5.65 -6.41 17.23
C THR A 30 -5.16 -7.15 15.99
N LEU A 31 -4.23 -6.56 15.27
CA LEU A 31 -3.51 -7.21 14.18
C LEU A 31 -2.45 -8.15 14.79
N GLU A 32 -2.64 -9.46 14.61
CA GLU A 32 -1.73 -10.49 15.14
C GLU A 32 -0.62 -10.83 14.16
N LYS A 33 -0.95 -10.93 12.87
CA LYS A 33 -0.02 -11.37 11.84
C LYS A 33 -0.41 -10.80 10.49
N ALA A 34 0.59 -10.47 9.66
CA ALA A 34 0.42 -10.18 8.25
C ALA A 34 1.44 -10.99 7.43
N TRP A 35 1.04 -11.42 6.23
CA TRP A 35 1.89 -12.19 5.29
C TRP A 35 1.40 -12.03 3.87
N ASP A 36 2.23 -12.42 2.90
CA ASP A 36 1.93 -12.38 1.48
C ASP A 36 1.90 -13.78 0.88
N THR A 37 1.08 -13.97 -0.16
CA THR A 37 1.09 -15.15 -1.02
C THR A 37 0.96 -14.74 -2.48
N ASP A 38 1.28 -15.65 -3.39
CA ASP A 38 1.04 -15.43 -4.81
C ASP A 38 -0.45 -15.48 -5.13
N HIS A 39 -0.84 -14.94 -6.29
CA HIS A 39 -2.19 -15.08 -6.82
C HIS A 39 -2.57 -16.55 -7.01
N LEU A 40 -3.83 -16.86 -6.84
CA LEU A 40 -4.35 -18.20 -7.05
C LEU A 40 -4.65 -18.43 -8.54
N SER A 41 -4.37 -19.65 -9.00
CA SER A 41 -4.78 -20.12 -10.32
C SER A 41 -6.17 -20.78 -10.31
N THR A 42 -6.64 -21.20 -9.11
CA THR A 42 -7.93 -21.88 -8.92
C THR A 42 -8.52 -21.50 -7.58
N ILE A 43 -9.81 -21.76 -7.39
CA ILE A 43 -10.50 -21.56 -6.09
C ILE A 43 -9.76 -22.35 -5.00
N PRO A 44 -9.49 -21.73 -3.84
CA PRO A 44 -8.84 -22.41 -2.74
C PRO A 44 -9.69 -23.62 -2.30
N ASN A 45 -9.05 -24.77 -2.25
CA ASN A 45 -9.65 -25.98 -1.70
C ASN A 45 -9.40 -26.09 -0.18
N SER A 46 -9.93 -27.13 0.44
CA SER A 46 -9.79 -27.41 1.89
C SER A 46 -8.36 -27.53 2.42
N GLN A 47 -7.36 -27.55 1.53
CA GLN A 47 -5.93 -27.59 1.89
C GLN A 47 -5.29 -26.21 1.99
N PHE A 48 -6.02 -25.15 1.58
CA PHE A 48 -5.53 -23.78 1.79
C PHE A 48 -5.61 -23.47 3.29
N PRO A 49 -4.54 -22.95 3.92
CA PRO A 49 -4.47 -22.80 5.37
C PRO A 49 -5.30 -21.60 5.88
N ILE A 50 -6.56 -21.57 5.50
CA ILE A 50 -7.54 -20.67 6.11
C ILE A 50 -8.18 -21.46 7.26
N PRO A 51 -8.09 -21.00 8.51
CA PRO A 51 -8.78 -21.64 9.60
C PRO A 51 -10.29 -21.69 9.33
N ASN A 52 -10.88 -22.87 9.33
CA ASN A 52 -12.26 -23.22 8.96
C ASN A 52 -13.36 -22.54 9.80
N SER A 53 -13.25 -21.30 10.20
CA SER A 53 -14.29 -20.59 10.97
C SER A 53 -14.08 -19.08 11.03
N GLN A 54 -13.23 -18.51 10.17
CA GLN A 54 -12.96 -17.07 10.19
C GLN A 54 -13.60 -16.41 8.96
N SER A 55 -14.36 -15.34 9.19
CA SER A 55 -14.85 -14.48 8.11
C SER A 55 -13.67 -13.81 7.41
N ILE A 56 -13.69 -13.78 6.08
CA ILE A 56 -12.71 -13.09 5.25
C ILE A 56 -13.31 -11.77 4.78
N TYR A 57 -12.67 -10.67 5.13
CA TYR A 57 -12.96 -9.37 4.55
C TYR A 57 -11.97 -9.09 3.43
N LEU A 58 -12.49 -8.90 2.22
CA LEU A 58 -11.73 -8.84 0.99
C LEU A 58 -11.83 -7.45 0.36
N ALA A 59 -10.68 -6.83 0.09
CA ALA A 59 -10.56 -5.67 -0.78
C ALA A 59 -9.67 -6.03 -1.98
N SER A 60 -10.00 -5.56 -3.17
CA SER A 60 -9.30 -6.01 -4.39
C SER A 60 -9.23 -4.93 -5.46
N VAL A 61 -8.11 -4.90 -6.17
CA VAL A 61 -7.93 -4.15 -7.41
C VAL A 61 -7.78 -5.07 -8.63
N VAL A 62 -8.02 -6.41 -8.47
CA VAL A 62 -7.89 -7.43 -9.52
C VAL A 62 -9.21 -8.21 -9.64
N PRO A 63 -10.11 -7.83 -10.58
CA PRO A 63 -11.43 -8.43 -10.70
C PRO A 63 -11.43 -9.95 -10.87
N GLU A 64 -10.50 -10.50 -11.64
CA GLU A 64 -10.40 -11.95 -11.88
C GLU A 64 -10.11 -12.72 -10.58
N GLN A 65 -9.21 -12.21 -9.74
CA GLN A 65 -8.92 -12.80 -8.44
C GLN A 65 -10.11 -12.62 -7.49
N THR A 66 -10.79 -11.47 -7.53
CA THR A 66 -12.01 -11.25 -6.73
C THR A 66 -13.07 -12.32 -7.00
N ALA A 67 -13.32 -12.65 -8.27
CA ALA A 67 -14.29 -13.66 -8.67
C ALA A 67 -13.95 -15.06 -8.10
N LEU A 68 -12.67 -15.42 -8.05
CA LEU A 68 -12.23 -16.68 -7.43
C LEU A 68 -12.55 -16.73 -5.94
N TRP A 69 -12.33 -15.64 -5.22
CA TRP A 69 -12.58 -15.56 -3.78
C TRP A 69 -14.05 -15.45 -3.41
N GLN A 70 -14.88 -14.81 -4.25
CA GLN A 70 -16.33 -14.73 -4.06
C GLN A 70 -17.02 -16.09 -4.14
N ALA A 71 -16.42 -17.06 -4.78
CA ALA A 71 -16.90 -18.44 -4.80
C ALA A 71 -16.59 -19.21 -3.49
N TYR A 72 -15.77 -18.63 -2.61
CA TYR A 72 -15.44 -19.19 -1.31
C TYR A 72 -16.50 -18.77 -0.27
N THR A 73 -16.84 -19.66 0.66
CA THR A 73 -17.80 -19.36 1.73
C THR A 73 -17.24 -18.35 2.73
N ASP A 74 -18.12 -17.50 3.28
CA ASP A 74 -17.80 -16.51 4.33
C ASP A 74 -16.83 -15.38 3.89
N VAL A 75 -16.92 -14.95 2.62
CA VAL A 75 -16.19 -13.78 2.10
C VAL A 75 -17.10 -12.56 2.04
N CYS A 76 -16.69 -11.49 2.71
CA CYS A 76 -17.32 -10.17 2.64
C CYS A 76 -16.42 -9.23 1.82
N VAL A 77 -16.90 -8.76 0.67
CA VAL A 77 -16.13 -7.82 -0.16
C VAL A 77 -16.34 -6.40 0.36
N ILE A 78 -15.24 -5.70 0.64
CA ILE A 78 -15.24 -4.28 0.99
C ILE A 78 -15.23 -3.47 -0.31
N THR A 79 -16.16 -2.53 -0.41
CA THR A 79 -16.34 -1.64 -1.56
C THR A 79 -16.17 -0.17 -1.17
N LEU A 80 -15.95 0.71 -2.15
CA LEU A 80 -15.67 2.13 -1.88
C LEU A 80 -16.81 2.86 -1.16
N ASP A 81 -18.05 2.49 -1.43
CA ASP A 81 -19.25 3.09 -0.82
C ASP A 81 -19.42 2.77 0.68
N GLN A 82 -18.72 1.75 1.17
CA GLN A 82 -18.69 1.40 2.59
C GLN A 82 -17.65 2.18 3.39
N LEU A 83 -16.76 2.91 2.72
CA LEU A 83 -15.68 3.61 3.37
C LEU A 83 -16.14 4.98 3.89
N PRO A 84 -15.83 5.35 5.13
CA PRO A 84 -16.12 6.68 5.68
C PRO A 84 -15.11 7.72 5.14
N LEU A 85 -15.05 7.88 3.82
CA LEU A 85 -14.18 8.79 3.09
C LEU A 85 -15.02 9.56 2.06
N GLU A 86 -15.11 10.86 2.18
CA GLU A 86 -15.84 11.71 1.25
C GLU A 86 -15.03 12.05 0.00
N GLY A 87 -15.72 12.41 -1.08
CA GLY A 87 -15.09 12.87 -2.32
C GLY A 87 -14.40 11.76 -3.11
N VAL A 88 -14.68 10.50 -2.83
CA VAL A 88 -14.18 9.37 -3.62
C VAL A 88 -14.78 9.39 -5.03
N TYR A 89 -14.00 9.05 -6.03
CA TYR A 89 -14.45 8.91 -7.42
C TYR A 89 -14.52 7.41 -7.80
N PRO A 90 -15.41 7.03 -8.74
CA PRO A 90 -15.72 5.61 -9.01
C PRO A 90 -14.54 4.73 -9.39
N THR A 91 -13.47 5.31 -9.95
CA THR A 91 -12.27 4.58 -10.38
C THR A 91 -11.12 4.67 -9.37
N LEU A 92 -11.36 5.18 -8.16
CA LEU A 92 -10.36 5.17 -7.09
C LEU A 92 -10.04 3.72 -6.71
N GLY A 93 -8.76 3.37 -6.64
CA GLY A 93 -8.35 2.07 -6.11
C GLY A 93 -8.74 1.93 -4.65
N ILE A 94 -9.37 0.80 -4.30
CA ILE A 94 -9.79 0.50 -2.92
C ILE A 94 -8.58 0.44 -1.98
N ASP A 95 -7.43 -0.03 -2.45
CA ASP A 95 -6.14 -0.05 -1.75
C ASP A 95 -5.73 1.35 -1.30
N ARG A 96 -5.82 2.34 -2.19
CA ARG A 96 -5.49 3.73 -1.90
C ARG A 96 -6.44 4.35 -0.88
N ALA A 97 -7.74 4.09 -1.00
CA ALA A 97 -8.74 4.58 -0.06
C ALA A 97 -8.55 3.97 1.33
N LEU A 98 -8.33 2.66 1.42
CA LEU A 98 -8.05 1.97 2.68
C LEU A 98 -6.74 2.43 3.32
N ALA A 99 -5.70 2.66 2.53
CA ALA A 99 -4.42 3.16 3.04
C ALA A 99 -4.57 4.53 3.72
N VAL A 100 -5.31 5.46 3.10
CA VAL A 100 -5.59 6.79 3.67
C VAL A 100 -6.44 6.68 4.94
N LEU A 101 -7.47 5.83 4.95
CA LEU A 101 -8.29 5.60 6.15
C LEU A 101 -7.47 5.05 7.30
N GLY A 102 -6.64 4.04 7.04
CA GLY A 102 -5.77 3.45 8.04
C GLY A 102 -4.75 4.45 8.59
N ALA A 103 -4.18 5.28 7.72
CA ALA A 103 -3.27 6.34 8.12
C ALA A 103 -3.97 7.39 9.00
N GLY A 104 -5.15 7.83 8.59
CA GLY A 104 -5.95 8.79 9.35
C GLY A 104 -6.38 8.26 10.72
N GLU A 105 -6.66 6.95 10.84
CA GLU A 105 -7.01 6.34 12.13
C GLU A 105 -5.84 6.30 13.11
N VAL A 106 -4.63 6.05 12.62
CA VAL A 106 -3.46 5.85 13.50
C VAL A 106 -2.72 7.15 13.79
N TRP A 107 -2.54 8.01 12.79
CA TRP A 107 -1.74 9.24 12.93
C TRP A 107 -2.54 10.53 12.81
N GLY A 108 -3.87 10.43 12.61
CA GLY A 108 -4.74 11.58 12.44
C GLY A 108 -4.76 12.11 11.01
N LEU A 109 -5.66 13.05 10.77
CA LEU A 109 -5.84 13.77 9.52
C LEU A 109 -5.53 15.25 9.71
N PRO A 110 -5.04 15.97 8.70
CA PRO A 110 -4.79 15.51 7.33
C PRO A 110 -3.57 14.59 7.21
N VAL A 111 -3.55 13.74 6.16
CA VAL A 111 -2.46 12.78 5.93
C VAL A 111 -2.21 12.56 4.43
N LEU A 112 -0.95 12.41 4.05
CA LEU A 112 -0.54 11.94 2.73
C LEU A 112 0.05 10.53 2.86
N VAL A 113 -0.50 9.58 2.11
CA VAL A 113 0.04 8.22 1.99
C VAL A 113 0.77 8.07 0.66
N ILE A 114 1.97 7.55 0.73
CA ILE A 114 2.81 7.16 -0.41
C ILE A 114 2.93 5.65 -0.37
N ASP A 115 2.39 4.97 -1.39
CA ASP A 115 2.52 3.52 -1.52
C ASP A 115 3.58 3.19 -2.58
N ALA A 116 4.69 2.61 -2.13
CA ALA A 116 5.81 2.20 -2.96
C ALA A 116 5.70 0.71 -3.34
N GLY A 117 4.75 0.41 -4.19
CA GLY A 117 4.48 -0.92 -4.74
C GLY A 117 4.87 -1.05 -6.22
N THR A 118 4.15 -1.90 -6.95
CA THR A 118 4.25 -2.03 -8.43
C THR A 118 4.00 -0.69 -9.10
N ALA A 119 2.97 0.02 -8.68
CA ALA A 119 2.83 1.46 -8.88
C ALA A 119 3.36 2.20 -7.64
N LEU A 120 3.88 3.40 -7.84
CA LEU A 120 4.10 4.37 -6.76
C LEU A 120 2.91 5.31 -6.78
N THR A 121 2.17 5.37 -5.68
CA THR A 121 0.98 6.22 -5.60
C THR A 121 1.08 7.22 -4.48
N PHE A 122 0.46 8.38 -4.67
CA PHE A 122 0.21 9.40 -3.64
C PHE A 122 -1.28 9.48 -3.42
N THR A 123 -1.73 9.53 -2.18
CA THR A 123 -3.15 9.69 -1.86
C THR A 123 -3.27 10.50 -0.58
N GLY A 124 -3.99 11.61 -0.63
CA GLY A 124 -4.15 12.51 0.51
C GLY A 124 -5.61 12.68 0.90
N ALA A 125 -5.87 12.82 2.20
CA ALA A 125 -7.15 13.22 2.76
C ALA A 125 -6.99 14.36 3.75
N ASP A 126 -7.98 15.27 3.76
CA ASP A 126 -8.03 16.43 4.66
C ASP A 126 -8.55 16.06 6.05
N ALA A 127 -8.59 17.07 6.94
CA ALA A 127 -9.06 16.92 8.32
C ALA A 127 -10.52 16.46 8.45
N ASN A 128 -11.33 16.63 7.41
CA ASN A 128 -12.74 16.24 7.36
C ASN A 128 -12.98 14.86 6.74
N ARG A 129 -11.94 14.05 6.59
CA ARG A 129 -11.98 12.75 5.88
C ARG A 129 -12.41 12.87 4.42
N ARG A 130 -12.10 13.98 3.77
CA ARG A 130 -12.38 14.17 2.36
C ARG A 130 -11.11 13.86 1.55
N LEU A 131 -11.26 13.05 0.51
CA LEU A 131 -10.20 12.80 -0.44
C LEU A 131 -9.78 14.11 -1.14
N VAL A 132 -8.55 14.54 -0.93
CA VAL A 132 -7.97 15.69 -1.62
C VAL A 132 -7.58 15.30 -3.05
N GLY A 133 -7.08 14.08 -3.21
CA GLY A 133 -6.66 13.55 -4.50
C GLY A 133 -5.37 12.75 -4.40
N GLY A 134 -4.64 12.69 -5.51
CA GLY A 134 -3.33 12.03 -5.53
C GLY A 134 -2.79 11.81 -6.94
N ALA A 135 -1.71 11.03 -7.02
CA ALA A 135 -1.02 10.72 -8.26
C ALA A 135 -0.66 9.24 -8.33
N ILE A 136 -0.42 8.75 -9.54
CA ILE A 136 -0.01 7.37 -9.82
C ILE A 136 1.11 7.42 -10.86
N LEU A 137 2.20 6.70 -10.58
CA LEU A 137 3.30 6.50 -11.52
C LEU A 137 3.84 5.07 -11.38
N PRO A 138 4.61 4.58 -12.37
CA PRO A 138 5.25 3.27 -12.23
C PRO A 138 6.21 3.26 -11.04
N GLY A 139 6.15 2.19 -10.22
CA GLY A 139 7.10 2.00 -9.11
C GLY A 139 8.54 1.81 -9.60
N LEU A 140 9.50 1.87 -8.69
CA LEU A 140 10.95 1.81 -9.02
C LEU A 140 11.30 0.57 -9.87
N ARG A 141 10.87 -0.61 -9.41
CA ARG A 141 11.16 -1.88 -10.11
C ARG A 141 10.47 -1.94 -11.48
N LEU A 142 9.24 -1.41 -11.60
CA LEU A 142 8.53 -1.38 -12.87
C LEU A 142 9.24 -0.47 -13.87
N GLN A 143 9.74 0.68 -13.44
CA GLN A 143 10.52 1.59 -14.30
C GLN A 143 11.82 0.93 -14.79
N LEU A 144 12.59 0.30 -13.88
CA LEU A 144 13.81 -0.42 -14.24
C LEU A 144 13.54 -1.56 -15.23
N ASN A 145 12.51 -2.36 -14.98
CA ASN A 145 12.13 -3.47 -15.83
C ASN A 145 11.62 -3.01 -17.20
N SER A 146 10.90 -1.89 -17.27
CA SER A 146 10.38 -1.38 -18.54
C SER A 146 11.49 -0.97 -19.50
N LEU A 147 12.58 -0.41 -19.00
CA LEU A 147 13.74 -0.09 -19.81
C LEU A 147 14.37 -1.34 -20.43
N ALA A 148 14.57 -2.40 -19.64
CA ALA A 148 15.11 -3.66 -20.15
C ALA A 148 14.18 -4.35 -21.17
N GLN A 149 12.86 -4.26 -20.96
CA GLN A 149 11.88 -4.93 -21.82
C GLN A 149 11.58 -4.16 -23.13
N LYS A 150 11.73 -2.85 -23.13
CA LYS A 150 11.33 -1.97 -24.26
C LYS A 150 12.50 -1.43 -25.05
N THR A 151 13.73 -1.81 -24.72
CA THR A 151 14.94 -1.42 -25.46
C THR A 151 15.78 -2.63 -25.83
N ALA A 152 16.49 -2.56 -26.96
CA ALA A 152 17.27 -3.69 -27.47
C ALA A 152 18.56 -3.95 -26.68
N ALA A 153 19.13 -2.94 -26.03
CA ALA A 153 20.49 -3.00 -25.49
C ALA A 153 20.60 -2.69 -23.99
N LEU A 154 19.54 -2.23 -23.35
CA LEU A 154 19.60 -1.94 -21.92
C LEU A 154 19.43 -3.21 -21.09
N PRO A 155 20.34 -3.49 -20.15
CA PRO A 155 20.26 -4.68 -19.32
C PRO A 155 19.15 -4.58 -18.26
N LYS A 156 18.68 -5.74 -17.78
CA LYS A 156 17.85 -5.81 -16.58
C LYS A 156 18.68 -5.42 -15.35
N ILE A 157 18.20 -4.44 -14.59
CA ILE A 157 18.89 -3.87 -13.43
C ILE A 157 18.02 -4.01 -12.19
N GLU A 158 18.65 -4.35 -11.07
CA GLU A 158 18.01 -4.37 -9.75
C GLU A 158 18.27 -3.05 -9.01
N LEU A 159 17.44 -2.81 -7.99
CA LEU A 159 17.64 -1.67 -7.09
C LEU A 159 18.92 -1.88 -6.27
N PRO A 160 19.83 -0.89 -6.24
CA PRO A 160 21.08 -0.99 -5.49
C PRO A 160 20.84 -0.72 -4.00
N ASP A 161 21.64 -1.31 -3.12
CA ASP A 161 21.57 -1.01 -1.67
C ASP A 161 21.96 0.44 -1.35
N LYS A 162 22.79 1.07 -2.18
CA LYS A 162 23.24 2.45 -2.05
C LYS A 162 23.01 3.22 -3.35
N LEU A 163 22.74 4.51 -3.22
CA LEU A 163 22.57 5.39 -4.37
C LEU A 163 23.78 5.35 -5.30
N ALA A 164 23.53 5.14 -6.59
CA ALA A 164 24.55 5.30 -7.64
C ALA A 164 24.99 6.77 -7.74
N PRO A 165 26.18 7.05 -8.31
CA PRO A 165 26.56 8.41 -8.63
C PRO A 165 25.50 9.07 -9.53
N ARG A 166 25.14 10.33 -9.27
CA ARG A 166 24.13 11.06 -10.06
C ARG A 166 24.46 11.10 -11.55
N PHE A 167 25.72 11.28 -11.89
CA PHE A 167 26.25 11.20 -13.25
C PHE A 167 27.17 9.99 -13.35
N ALA A 168 26.57 8.83 -13.64
CA ALA A 168 27.28 7.56 -13.71
C ALA A 168 28.03 7.41 -15.05
N ARG A 169 29.11 6.61 -15.05
CA ARG A 169 29.96 6.34 -16.21
C ARG A 169 29.82 4.94 -16.79
N ASN A 170 28.76 4.21 -16.40
CA ASN A 170 28.39 2.92 -16.95
C ASN A 170 26.87 2.80 -17.04
N THR A 171 26.38 1.99 -17.97
CA THR A 171 24.94 1.85 -18.25
C THR A 171 24.13 1.38 -17.05
N PRO A 172 24.51 0.34 -16.26
CA PRO A 172 23.75 -0.08 -15.10
C PRO A 172 23.53 1.05 -14.10
N GLN A 173 24.57 1.74 -13.69
CA GLN A 173 24.46 2.85 -12.73
C GLN A 173 23.74 4.06 -13.33
N ALA A 174 23.86 4.32 -14.65
CA ALA A 174 23.13 5.40 -15.31
C ALA A 174 21.61 5.16 -15.28
N ILE A 175 21.17 3.91 -15.50
CA ILE A 175 19.76 3.51 -15.37
C ILE A 175 19.29 3.69 -13.92
N GLN A 176 20.04 3.18 -12.95
CA GLN A 176 19.72 3.33 -11.53
C GLN A 176 19.62 4.81 -11.14
N SER A 177 20.60 5.60 -11.53
CA SER A 177 20.64 7.04 -11.27
C SER A 177 19.39 7.74 -11.85
N GLY A 178 19.11 7.55 -13.13
CA GLY A 178 18.01 8.20 -13.81
C GLY A 178 16.66 7.90 -13.14
N VAL A 179 16.37 6.62 -12.89
CA VAL A 179 15.11 6.21 -12.27
C VAL A 179 15.02 6.70 -10.82
N ILE A 180 16.03 6.41 -10.01
CA ILE A 180 15.94 6.65 -8.56
C ILE A 180 15.92 8.16 -8.27
N TYR A 181 16.84 8.94 -8.81
CA TYR A 181 16.88 10.38 -8.51
C TYR A 181 15.67 11.14 -9.04
N THR A 182 15.10 10.72 -10.18
CA THR A 182 13.86 11.31 -10.69
C THR A 182 12.67 11.02 -9.78
N VAL A 183 12.55 9.77 -9.30
CA VAL A 183 11.49 9.41 -8.35
C VAL A 183 11.66 10.14 -7.03
N LEU A 184 12.87 10.22 -6.48
CA LEU A 184 13.12 10.93 -5.23
C LEU A 184 12.82 12.43 -5.34
N ALA A 185 13.16 13.06 -6.45
CA ALA A 185 12.84 14.46 -6.71
C ALA A 185 11.32 14.68 -6.79
N GLY A 186 10.60 13.78 -7.47
CA GLY A 186 9.14 13.81 -7.53
C GLY A 186 8.50 13.63 -6.15
N ILE A 187 8.96 12.66 -5.35
CA ILE A 187 8.45 12.45 -4.00
C ILE A 187 8.66 13.69 -3.13
N LYS A 188 9.84 14.30 -3.19
CA LYS A 188 10.13 15.55 -2.48
C LYS A 188 9.16 16.65 -2.88
N ASP A 189 8.95 16.87 -4.17
CA ASP A 189 8.05 17.88 -4.71
C ASP A 189 6.61 17.67 -4.23
N PHE A 190 6.07 16.44 -4.34
CA PHE A 190 4.72 16.11 -3.84
C PHE A 190 4.58 16.33 -2.33
N ILE A 191 5.57 15.96 -1.52
CA ILE A 191 5.54 16.17 -0.06
C ILE A 191 5.58 17.67 0.25
N GLN A 192 6.43 18.44 -0.43
CA GLN A 192 6.53 19.88 -0.21
C GLN A 192 5.25 20.60 -0.61
N ALA A 193 4.65 20.26 -1.76
CA ALA A 193 3.36 20.79 -2.19
C ALA A 193 2.24 20.42 -1.20
N TRP A 194 2.24 19.19 -0.70
CA TRP A 194 1.28 18.75 0.32
C TRP A 194 1.41 19.58 1.62
N TRP A 195 2.62 19.82 2.10
CA TRP A 195 2.84 20.61 3.31
C TRP A 195 2.57 22.11 3.15
N GLN A 196 2.51 22.65 1.92
CA GLN A 196 2.04 24.01 1.68
C GLN A 196 0.55 24.16 2.03
N ASP A 197 -0.27 23.16 1.68
CA ASP A 197 -1.71 23.16 1.96
C ASP A 197 -2.04 22.59 3.35
N PHE A 198 -1.26 21.64 3.84
CA PHE A 198 -1.46 20.94 5.10
C PHE A 198 -0.17 20.90 5.93
N PRO A 199 0.24 22.01 6.53
CA PRO A 199 1.45 22.09 7.33
C PRO A 199 1.44 21.06 8.47
N GLU A 200 2.60 20.48 8.79
CA GLU A 200 2.81 19.51 9.88
C GLU A 200 1.99 18.20 9.77
N SER A 201 1.24 18.00 8.69
CA SER A 201 0.54 16.75 8.45
C SER A 201 1.51 15.57 8.29
N LYS A 202 1.05 14.37 8.61
CA LYS A 202 1.89 13.18 8.56
C LYS A 202 2.02 12.67 7.13
N ILE A 203 3.22 12.17 6.81
CA ILE A 203 3.54 11.50 5.55
C ILE A 203 3.80 10.03 5.89
N ILE A 204 2.98 9.15 5.35
CA ILE A 204 3.06 7.72 5.60
C ILE A 204 3.55 7.01 4.34
N LEU A 205 4.60 6.22 4.47
CA LEU A 205 5.18 5.43 3.38
C LEU A 205 4.90 3.94 3.63
N THR A 206 4.26 3.30 2.67
CA THR A 206 3.94 1.88 2.67
C THR A 206 4.42 1.20 1.38
N GLY A 207 4.02 -0.04 1.16
CA GLY A 207 4.38 -0.82 -0.01
C GLY A 207 5.66 -1.64 0.14
N GLY A 208 5.93 -2.49 -0.84
CA GLY A 208 7.05 -3.45 -0.80
C GLY A 208 8.43 -2.80 -0.84
N ASP A 209 8.56 -1.67 -1.54
CA ASP A 209 9.83 -0.94 -1.68
C ASP A 209 10.01 0.19 -0.64
N ARG A 210 9.12 0.30 0.39
CA ARG A 210 9.15 1.38 1.40
C ARG A 210 10.49 1.52 2.12
N ALA A 211 11.11 0.40 2.50
CA ALA A 211 12.36 0.45 3.28
C ALA A 211 13.53 1.00 2.47
N ILE A 212 13.70 0.53 1.25
CA ILE A 212 14.77 1.00 0.37
C ILE A 212 14.52 2.44 -0.08
N LEU A 213 13.26 2.79 -0.37
CA LEU A 213 12.89 4.14 -0.75
C LEU A 213 13.11 5.14 0.38
N LEU A 214 12.76 4.77 1.64
CA LEU A 214 13.04 5.61 2.80
C LEU A 214 14.55 5.84 2.98
N SER A 215 15.36 4.78 2.85
CA SER A 215 16.83 4.88 2.93
C SER A 215 17.40 5.85 1.89
N TYR A 216 16.89 5.80 0.65
CA TYR A 216 17.28 6.74 -0.40
C TYR A 216 16.84 8.18 -0.08
N LEU A 217 15.60 8.37 0.40
CA LEU A 217 15.10 9.69 0.79
C LEU A 217 15.92 10.29 1.92
N GLN A 218 16.23 9.52 2.96
CA GLN A 218 17.04 9.96 4.08
C GLN A 218 18.47 10.33 3.66
N THR A 219 19.03 9.58 2.70
CA THR A 219 20.37 9.87 2.16
C THR A 219 20.39 11.14 1.31
N GLN A 220 19.38 11.32 0.44
CA GLN A 220 19.37 12.40 -0.56
C GLN A 220 18.69 13.68 -0.02
N PHE A 221 17.66 13.55 0.79
CA PHE A 221 16.82 14.63 1.33
C PHE A 221 16.49 14.35 2.81
N PRO A 222 17.48 14.42 3.73
CA PRO A 222 17.28 14.08 5.13
C PRO A 222 16.19 14.94 5.79
N GLU A 223 16.02 16.18 5.36
CA GLU A 223 14.97 17.09 5.80
C GLU A 223 13.55 16.61 5.48
N ILE A 224 13.40 15.73 4.48
CA ILE A 224 12.15 15.06 4.12
C ILE A 224 12.09 13.66 4.74
N GLY A 225 13.12 12.85 4.48
CA GLY A 225 13.13 11.42 4.86
C GLY A 225 12.99 11.19 6.36
N ASN A 226 13.46 12.12 7.21
CA ASN A 226 13.34 12.00 8.65
C ASN A 226 11.91 12.30 9.19
N HIS A 227 11.05 12.89 8.38
CA HIS A 227 9.64 13.15 8.70
C HIS A 227 8.68 12.09 8.12
N VAL A 228 9.17 11.16 7.31
CA VAL A 228 8.38 10.08 6.73
C VAL A 228 8.28 8.91 7.71
N ILE A 229 7.05 8.50 7.99
CA ILE A 229 6.73 7.35 8.83
C ILE A 229 6.46 6.14 7.95
N THR A 230 6.97 4.97 8.30
CA THR A 230 6.68 3.73 7.55
C THR A 230 5.71 2.83 8.27
N ASP A 231 4.70 2.32 7.55
CA ASP A 231 3.83 1.25 8.04
C ASP A 231 3.49 0.27 6.91
N PRO A 232 3.88 -1.00 7.01
CA PRO A 232 3.57 -2.03 6.02
C PRO A 232 2.10 -2.47 6.03
N ASN A 233 1.37 -2.22 7.11
CA ASN A 233 0.05 -2.80 7.37
C ASN A 233 -1.09 -1.79 7.27
N ILE A 234 -0.79 -0.58 6.78
CA ILE A 234 -1.72 0.54 6.80
C ILE A 234 -3.07 0.25 6.13
N ILE A 235 -3.07 -0.51 5.03
CA ILE A 235 -4.30 -0.93 4.32
C ILE A 235 -5.18 -1.78 5.24
N PHE A 236 -4.58 -2.70 6.00
CA PHE A 236 -5.31 -3.55 6.94
C PHE A 236 -5.88 -2.77 8.13
N LEU A 237 -5.21 -1.72 8.56
CA LEU A 237 -5.74 -0.80 9.58
C LEU A 237 -6.95 -0.04 9.04
N GLY A 238 -6.95 0.33 7.76
CA GLY A 238 -8.12 0.85 7.06
C GLY A 238 -9.26 -0.17 6.96
N MET A 239 -8.97 -1.43 6.61
CA MET A 239 -9.96 -2.51 6.61
C MET A 239 -10.57 -2.71 8.00
N ARG A 240 -9.75 -2.67 9.06
CA ARG A 240 -10.20 -2.78 10.44
C ARG A 240 -11.21 -1.69 10.80
N SER A 241 -11.00 -0.45 10.36
CA SER A 241 -11.92 0.64 10.66
C SER A 241 -13.30 0.41 10.02
N VAL A 242 -13.34 -0.16 8.81
CA VAL A 242 -14.59 -0.53 8.13
C VAL A 242 -15.26 -1.70 8.84
N VAL A 243 -14.54 -2.79 9.09
CA VAL A 243 -15.08 -4.02 9.75
C VAL A 243 -15.60 -3.75 11.17
N SER A 244 -14.99 -2.82 11.89
CA SER A 244 -15.38 -2.45 13.25
C SER A 244 -16.64 -1.60 13.31
N SER A 245 -17.15 -1.13 12.18
CA SER A 245 -18.37 -0.33 12.08
C SER A 245 -19.62 -1.18 11.85
N TYR A 246 -19.45 -2.49 11.65
CA TYR A 246 -20.51 -3.52 11.58
C TYR A 246 -20.62 -4.25 12.92
#